data_91c3783e30f007622bdd05e59f44fb9f
#
_entry.id   91c3783e30f007622bdd05e59f44fb9f
#
_cell.length_a   1.000
_cell.length_b   1.000
_cell.length_c   1.000
_cell.angle_alpha   90.00
_cell.angle_beta   90.00
_cell.angle_gamma   90.00
#
_symmetry.space_group_name_H-M   'P 1'
#
loop_
_entity.id
_entity.type
_entity.pdbx_description
1 polymer ?
#
loop_
_entity_poly.entity_id
_entity_poly.type
_entity_poly.pdbx_seq_one_letter_code
_entity_poly.pdbx_strand_id
1 'polypeptide(L)'
;MTYSYTQISQYLSCPRRYRHRYLDGWQEKDTRPAMLFGRAFERAVAALFRREDPAAVLCEQGSQSKDAGLTYSGSDTWDRMLQQGVQLLERFAQDGRVRIRRPRTSQQVQFTRVLGSGNSFVSYVDAIGELDGTPCVLEWKTSSARYPEEPAGISALDPQLVCYSWMTGIDEVAQIVFVRKRLVEVQYFRATISEQQRQEFASLVDDTVRRIDSGWFLPHNGIRFPQNPCTTCPFVGLCLDKSDLVETALVRKPGVDLGLFDELSF
;
A
#
# COMPACT_ATOMS: atom_id res chain seq x y z
N MET A 1 -21.56 -4.01 -3.54
CA MET A 1 -20.28 -4.25 -2.86
C MET A 1 -19.35 -3.07 -3.04
N THR A 2 -18.36 -2.89 -2.14
CA THR A 2 -17.32 -1.85 -2.29
C THR A 2 -15.96 -2.53 -2.45
N TYR A 3 -15.21 -2.12 -3.45
CA TYR A 3 -13.87 -2.63 -3.76
C TYR A 3 -12.82 -1.56 -3.54
N SER A 4 -11.58 -1.98 -3.27
CA SER A 4 -10.41 -1.10 -3.17
C SER A 4 -9.29 -1.56 -4.09
N TYR A 5 -8.29 -0.69 -4.30
CA TYR A 5 -7.08 -1.05 -5.05
C TYR A 5 -6.41 -2.31 -4.48
N THR A 6 -6.27 -2.41 -3.17
CA THR A 6 -5.62 -3.56 -2.51
C THR A 6 -6.38 -4.85 -2.76
N GLN A 7 -7.72 -4.82 -2.73
CA GLN A 7 -8.56 -5.99 -3.04
C GLN A 7 -8.37 -6.44 -4.48
N ILE A 8 -8.43 -5.51 -5.45
CA ILE A 8 -8.21 -5.81 -6.88
C ILE A 8 -6.80 -6.37 -7.10
N SER A 9 -5.78 -5.71 -6.57
CA SER A 9 -4.38 -6.15 -6.69
C SER A 9 -4.17 -7.55 -6.10
N GLN A 10 -4.79 -7.85 -4.95
CA GLN A 10 -4.71 -9.17 -4.35
C GLN A 10 -5.40 -10.25 -5.20
N TYR A 11 -6.57 -9.94 -5.78
CA TYR A 11 -7.25 -10.84 -6.70
C TYR A 11 -6.41 -11.12 -7.95
N LEU A 12 -5.84 -10.09 -8.56
CA LEU A 12 -4.97 -10.21 -9.72
C LEU A 12 -3.70 -11.01 -9.41
N SER A 13 -3.15 -10.86 -8.22
CA SER A 13 -2.01 -11.65 -7.76
C SER A 13 -2.38 -13.14 -7.60
N CYS A 14 -3.50 -13.44 -6.96
CA CYS A 14 -4.05 -14.79 -6.82
C CYS A 14 -5.51 -14.76 -6.40
N PRO A 15 -6.46 -15.16 -7.29
CA PRO A 15 -7.89 -15.20 -6.96
C PRO A 15 -8.21 -16.05 -5.73
N ARG A 16 -7.52 -17.18 -5.53
CA ARG A 16 -7.71 -18.04 -4.36
C ARG A 16 -7.25 -17.37 -3.06
N ARG A 17 -6.14 -16.62 -3.10
CA ARG A 17 -5.67 -15.81 -1.96
C ARG A 17 -6.69 -14.74 -1.58
N TYR A 18 -7.29 -14.05 -2.57
CA TYR A 18 -8.37 -13.11 -2.36
C TYR A 18 -9.55 -13.78 -1.64
N ARG A 19 -10.01 -14.95 -2.12
CA ARG A 19 -11.09 -15.70 -1.49
C ARG A 19 -10.79 -16.01 -0.03
N HIS A 20 -9.61 -16.59 0.26
CA HIS A 20 -9.23 -16.93 1.64
C HIS A 20 -9.27 -15.71 2.56
N ARG A 21 -8.76 -14.55 2.09
CA ARG A 21 -8.72 -13.35 2.89
C ARG A 21 -10.10 -12.67 3.04
N TYR A 22 -10.76 -12.40 1.93
CA TYR A 22 -11.94 -11.51 1.91
C TYR A 22 -13.28 -12.22 1.99
N LEU A 23 -13.36 -13.49 1.63
CA LEU A 23 -14.60 -14.26 1.69
C LEU A 23 -14.60 -15.30 2.81
N ASP A 24 -13.49 -16.03 2.98
CA ASP A 24 -13.38 -17.07 3.99
C ASP A 24 -12.95 -16.51 5.38
N GLY A 25 -12.49 -15.26 5.46
CA GLY A 25 -12.15 -14.53 6.69
C GLY A 25 -10.80 -14.92 7.32
N TRP A 26 -9.89 -15.52 6.55
CA TRP A 26 -8.56 -15.86 7.05
C TRP A 26 -7.63 -14.65 7.07
N GLN A 27 -6.87 -14.49 8.15
CA GLN A 27 -5.89 -13.42 8.34
C GLN A 27 -4.56 -13.99 8.82
N GLU A 28 -3.47 -13.30 8.49
CA GLU A 28 -2.15 -13.59 9.05
C GLU A 28 -2.17 -13.28 10.56
N LYS A 29 -1.62 -14.19 11.39
CA LYS A 29 -1.47 -13.96 12.83
C LYS A 29 -0.46 -12.87 13.12
N ASP A 30 0.65 -12.88 12.37
CA ASP A 30 1.76 -11.97 12.58
C ASP A 30 1.63 -10.73 11.72
N THR A 31 1.81 -9.58 12.34
CA THR A 31 1.89 -8.31 11.62
C THR A 31 3.35 -8.03 11.27
N ARG A 32 3.62 -7.71 10.01
CA ARG A 32 4.98 -7.43 9.55
C ARG A 32 5.45 -6.07 10.08
N PRO A 33 6.63 -5.99 10.73
CA PRO A 33 7.15 -4.72 11.25
C PRO A 33 7.20 -3.60 10.21
N ALA A 34 7.57 -3.92 8.97
CA ALA A 34 7.63 -2.95 7.87
C ALA A 34 6.27 -2.31 7.55
N MET A 35 5.17 -3.06 7.69
CA MET A 35 3.82 -2.55 7.45
C MET A 35 3.36 -1.61 8.56
N LEU A 36 3.61 -1.96 9.82
CA LEU A 36 3.33 -1.08 10.97
C LEU A 36 4.16 0.20 10.90
N PHE A 37 5.45 0.06 10.59
CA PHE A 37 6.33 1.22 10.41
C PHE A 37 5.84 2.12 9.28
N GLY A 38 5.44 1.55 8.13
CA GLY A 38 4.91 2.33 7.00
C GLY A 38 3.73 3.19 7.40
N ARG A 39 2.76 2.62 8.12
CA ARG A 39 1.59 3.36 8.64
C ARG A 39 1.97 4.47 9.63
N ALA A 40 2.86 4.17 10.58
CA ALA A 40 3.33 5.16 11.54
C ALA A 40 4.10 6.31 10.84
N PHE A 41 4.92 5.96 9.86
CA PHE A 41 5.71 6.91 9.09
C PHE A 41 4.83 7.82 8.23
N GLU A 42 3.81 7.29 7.58
CA GLU A 42 2.85 8.06 6.80
C GLU A 42 2.12 9.11 7.66
N ARG A 43 1.70 8.75 8.89
CA ARG A 43 1.13 9.70 9.86
C ARG A 43 2.12 10.81 10.23
N ALA A 44 3.39 10.44 10.40
CA ALA A 44 4.45 11.40 10.71
C ALA A 44 4.72 12.35 9.53
N VAL A 45 4.70 11.86 8.28
CA VAL A 45 4.74 12.72 7.08
C VAL A 45 3.56 13.68 7.06
N ALA A 46 2.36 13.20 7.37
CA ALA A 46 1.18 14.05 7.43
C ALA A 46 1.30 15.14 8.52
N ALA A 47 1.86 14.81 9.69
CA ALA A 47 2.12 15.73 10.79
C ALA A 47 3.10 16.84 10.39
N LEU A 48 4.16 16.50 9.63
CA LEU A 48 5.13 17.47 9.11
C LEU A 48 4.43 18.61 8.34
N PHE A 49 3.51 18.28 7.43
CA PHE A 49 2.78 19.29 6.67
C PHE A 49 1.76 20.08 7.51
N ARG A 50 1.27 19.51 8.60
CA ARG A 50 0.39 20.20 9.57
C ARG A 50 1.16 21.07 10.56
N ARG A 51 2.50 21.09 10.48
CA ARG A 51 3.41 21.79 11.42
C ARG A 51 3.33 21.23 12.85
N GLU A 52 3.04 19.98 12.96
CA GLU A 52 3.15 19.18 14.19
C GLU A 52 4.56 18.57 14.26
N ASP A 53 4.96 18.05 15.42
CA ASP A 53 6.26 17.36 15.57
C ASP A 53 6.17 15.95 14.94
N PRO A 54 6.77 15.72 13.76
CA PRO A 54 6.66 14.43 13.08
C PRO A 54 7.44 13.32 13.80
N ALA A 55 8.51 13.66 14.51
CA ALA A 55 9.29 12.68 15.27
C ALA A 55 8.50 12.18 16.47
N ALA A 56 7.82 13.10 17.19
CA ALA A 56 6.94 12.74 18.31
C ALA A 56 5.80 11.82 17.83
N VAL A 57 5.12 12.15 16.71
CA VAL A 57 4.06 11.33 16.13
C VAL A 57 4.58 9.95 15.74
N LEU A 58 5.76 9.84 15.10
CA LEU A 58 6.36 8.57 14.73
C LEU A 58 6.67 7.70 15.96
N CYS A 59 7.25 8.29 16.99
CA CYS A 59 7.61 7.57 18.22
C CYS A 59 6.39 7.12 19.01
N GLU A 60 5.35 7.95 19.11
CA GLU A 60 4.09 7.59 19.78
C GLU A 60 3.41 6.40 19.10
N GLN A 61 3.24 6.45 17.79
CA GLN A 61 2.69 5.34 17.01
C GLN A 61 3.57 4.09 17.09
N GLY A 62 4.87 4.29 17.16
CA GLY A 62 5.84 3.22 17.33
C GLY A 62 5.73 2.51 18.68
N SER A 63 5.54 3.27 19.77
CA SER A 63 5.41 2.69 21.11
C SER A 63 4.16 1.82 21.25
N GLN A 64 3.05 2.21 20.63
CA GLN A 64 1.80 1.43 20.59
C GLN A 64 1.96 0.08 19.86
N SER A 65 2.93 -0.02 18.97
CA SER A 65 3.18 -1.23 18.15
C SER A 65 4.29 -2.13 18.73
N LYS A 66 5.01 -1.69 19.74
CA LYS A 66 6.19 -2.40 20.29
C LYS A 66 5.85 -3.77 20.90
N ASP A 67 4.65 -3.92 21.44
CA ASP A 67 4.19 -5.13 22.13
C ASP A 67 3.48 -6.13 21.18
N ALA A 68 3.45 -5.87 19.89
CA ALA A 68 2.68 -6.63 18.91
C ALA A 68 3.33 -7.94 18.43
N GLY A 69 4.25 -8.54 19.18
CA GLY A 69 4.86 -9.84 18.85
C GLY A 69 5.55 -9.85 17.48
N LEU A 70 6.31 -8.80 17.16
CA LEU A 70 6.86 -8.58 15.83
C LEU A 70 8.03 -9.52 15.51
N THR A 71 7.97 -10.19 14.38
CA THR A 71 9.08 -11.00 13.85
C THR A 71 9.90 -10.19 12.84
N TYR A 72 11.14 -9.90 13.17
CA TYR A 72 12.05 -9.13 12.33
C TYR A 72 12.86 -10.02 11.41
N SER A 73 13.14 -9.54 10.20
CA SER A 73 14.05 -10.17 9.25
C SER A 73 15.40 -9.43 9.22
N GLY A 74 16.49 -10.18 9.23
CA GLY A 74 17.83 -9.62 9.14
C GLY A 74 18.25 -8.83 10.41
N SER A 75 18.89 -7.68 10.22
CA SER A 75 19.39 -6.81 11.29
C SER A 75 18.41 -5.69 11.67
N ASP A 76 17.18 -5.73 11.21
CA ASP A 76 16.17 -4.74 11.56
C ASP A 76 15.72 -4.95 13.00
N THR A 77 15.56 -3.83 13.71
CA THR A 77 14.93 -3.73 15.02
C THR A 77 13.97 -2.54 14.99
N TRP A 78 12.97 -2.54 15.86
CA TRP A 78 12.01 -1.44 15.91
C TRP A 78 12.72 -0.09 16.17
N ASP A 79 13.63 -0.06 17.13
CA ASP A 79 14.36 1.14 17.50
C ASP A 79 15.21 1.68 16.31
N ARG A 80 15.86 0.78 15.57
CA ARG A 80 16.61 1.16 14.36
C ARG A 80 15.70 1.72 13.28
N MET A 81 14.53 1.10 13.08
CA MET A 81 13.54 1.59 12.10
C MET A 81 13.03 2.99 12.48
N LEU A 82 12.75 3.23 13.77
CA LEU A 82 12.33 4.54 14.26
C LEU A 82 13.44 5.58 14.09
N GLN A 83 14.69 5.28 14.46
CA GLN A 83 15.82 6.18 14.28
C GLN A 83 16.00 6.56 12.79
N GLN A 84 15.95 5.58 11.89
CA GLN A 84 16.02 5.84 10.46
C GLN A 84 14.82 6.67 9.97
N GLY A 85 13.64 6.44 10.53
CA GLY A 85 12.44 7.21 10.24
C GLY A 85 12.59 8.69 10.59
N VAL A 86 13.09 9.01 11.78
CA VAL A 86 13.36 10.40 12.18
C VAL A 86 14.34 11.07 11.21
N GLN A 87 15.44 10.41 10.88
CA GLN A 87 16.43 10.93 9.92
C GLN A 87 15.83 11.17 8.53
N LEU A 88 14.91 10.27 8.08
CA LEU A 88 14.21 10.43 6.80
C LEU A 88 13.26 11.62 6.80
N LEU A 89 12.53 11.85 7.91
CA LEU A 89 11.65 13.01 8.05
C LEU A 89 12.42 14.33 8.04
N GLU A 90 13.55 14.39 8.74
CA GLU A 90 14.46 15.54 8.75
C GLU A 90 15.01 15.82 7.35
N ARG A 91 15.51 14.78 6.67
CA ARG A 91 16.01 14.90 5.30
C ARG A 91 14.94 15.39 4.33
N PHE A 92 13.76 14.79 4.38
CA PHE A 92 12.63 15.16 3.53
C PHE A 92 12.19 16.62 3.77
N ALA A 93 12.14 17.05 5.02
CA ALA A 93 11.84 18.44 5.37
C ALA A 93 12.88 19.41 4.82
N GLN A 94 14.18 19.06 4.89
CA GLN A 94 15.27 19.88 4.35
C GLN A 94 15.26 19.95 2.82
N ASP A 95 14.89 18.88 2.13
CA ASP A 95 14.82 18.85 0.66
C ASP A 95 13.80 19.87 0.12
N GLY A 96 12.70 20.13 0.83
CA GLY A 96 11.73 21.18 0.54
C GLY A 96 11.03 21.08 -0.83
N ARG A 97 11.14 19.94 -1.51
CA ARG A 97 10.66 19.70 -2.88
C ARG A 97 9.16 19.53 -2.99
N VAL A 98 8.53 19.04 -1.89
CA VAL A 98 7.09 18.76 -1.84
C VAL A 98 6.35 19.88 -1.11
N ARG A 99 5.22 20.30 -1.64
CA ARG A 99 4.33 21.29 -1.01
C ARG A 99 2.90 20.78 -1.00
N ILE A 100 2.21 20.95 0.13
CA ILE A 100 0.78 20.68 0.28
C ILE A 100 0.12 21.97 0.77
N ARG A 101 -0.70 22.60 -0.07
CA ARG A 101 -1.29 23.91 0.23
C ARG A 101 -2.35 23.85 1.33
N ARG A 102 -3.09 22.73 1.42
CA ARG A 102 -4.19 22.52 2.38
C ARG A 102 -3.99 21.20 3.13
N PRO A 103 -3.03 21.10 4.06
CA PRO A 103 -2.63 19.81 4.64
C PRO A 103 -3.76 19.06 5.35
N ARG A 104 -4.79 19.74 5.85
CA ARG A 104 -5.92 19.09 6.55
C ARG A 104 -6.95 18.45 5.61
N THR A 105 -6.99 18.83 4.34
CA THR A 105 -8.01 18.39 3.37
C THR A 105 -7.41 17.74 2.12
N SER A 106 -6.10 17.81 1.96
CA SER A 106 -5.39 17.28 0.78
C SER A 106 -4.45 16.12 1.14
N GLN A 107 -4.66 15.49 2.32
CA GLN A 107 -3.97 14.27 2.75
C GLN A 107 -5.01 13.22 3.11
N GLN A 108 -4.72 11.95 2.83
CA GLN A 108 -5.62 10.82 3.02
C GLN A 108 -7.00 11.09 2.42
N VAL A 109 -7.00 11.56 1.18
CA VAL A 109 -8.23 11.99 0.50
C VAL A 109 -8.94 10.79 -0.07
N GLN A 110 -10.17 10.58 0.41
CA GLN A 110 -11.02 9.51 -0.10
C GLN A 110 -11.67 9.91 -1.44
N PHE A 111 -11.56 9.03 -2.40
CA PHE A 111 -12.30 9.10 -3.66
C PHE A 111 -13.18 7.86 -3.80
N THR A 112 -14.38 8.06 -4.33
CA THR A 112 -15.34 6.97 -4.60
C THR A 112 -15.83 7.08 -6.03
N ARG A 113 -15.87 5.95 -6.74
CA ARG A 113 -16.38 5.84 -8.11
C ARG A 113 -17.37 4.68 -8.20
N VAL A 114 -18.47 4.88 -8.91
CA VAL A 114 -19.40 3.81 -9.25
C VAL A 114 -18.87 3.07 -10.48
N LEU A 115 -18.78 1.76 -10.40
CA LEU A 115 -18.35 0.88 -11.49
C LEU A 115 -19.52 0.54 -12.42
N GLY A 116 -19.21 0.07 -13.63
CA GLY A 116 -20.21 -0.38 -14.59
C GLY A 116 -21.13 -1.51 -14.09
N SER A 117 -20.67 -2.30 -13.12
CA SER A 117 -21.44 -3.35 -12.42
C SER A 117 -22.42 -2.80 -11.36
N GLY A 118 -22.46 -1.49 -11.10
CA GLY A 118 -23.20 -0.88 -10.00
C GLY A 118 -22.52 -1.00 -8.62
N ASN A 119 -21.38 -1.67 -8.54
CA ASN A 119 -20.55 -1.72 -7.34
C ASN A 119 -19.80 -0.39 -7.15
N SER A 120 -19.29 -0.13 -5.94
CA SER A 120 -18.46 1.04 -5.65
C SER A 120 -16.99 0.66 -5.64
N PHE A 121 -16.13 1.57 -6.10
CA PHE A 121 -14.70 1.49 -5.91
C PHE A 121 -14.24 2.68 -5.07
N VAL A 122 -13.41 2.43 -4.06
CA VAL A 122 -12.89 3.47 -3.18
C VAL A 122 -11.37 3.43 -3.20
N SER A 123 -10.77 4.59 -3.13
CA SER A 123 -9.32 4.76 -3.00
C SER A 123 -9.03 5.90 -2.04
N TYR A 124 -7.97 5.74 -1.27
CA TYR A 124 -7.40 6.79 -0.42
C TYR A 124 -6.08 7.19 -1.03
N VAL A 125 -5.99 8.44 -1.41
CA VAL A 125 -4.78 9.04 -1.98
C VAL A 125 -4.01 9.66 -0.83
N ASP A 126 -2.71 9.35 -0.72
CA ASP A 126 -1.91 9.82 0.41
C ASP A 126 -1.87 11.34 0.49
N ALA A 127 -1.64 12.02 -0.65
CA ALA A 127 -1.80 13.46 -0.69
C ALA A 127 -2.04 14.00 -2.11
N ILE A 128 -2.60 15.20 -2.18
CA ILE A 128 -2.63 16.03 -3.38
C ILE A 128 -1.80 17.29 -3.08
N GLY A 129 -0.78 17.52 -3.90
CA GLY A 129 0.18 18.59 -3.65
C GLY A 129 0.98 18.97 -4.89
N GLU A 130 2.20 19.37 -4.66
CA GLU A 130 3.16 19.76 -5.71
C GLU A 130 4.50 19.09 -5.43
N LEU A 131 5.14 18.57 -6.49
CA LEU A 131 6.55 18.19 -6.48
C LEU A 131 7.31 19.11 -7.42
N ASP A 132 8.31 19.83 -6.89
CA ASP A 132 9.10 20.83 -7.64
C ASP A 132 8.23 21.86 -8.37
N GLY A 133 7.12 22.28 -7.74
CA GLY A 133 6.17 23.24 -8.27
C GLY A 133 5.15 22.66 -9.27
N THR A 134 5.24 21.39 -9.62
CA THR A 134 4.25 20.73 -10.50
C THR A 134 3.14 20.10 -9.64
N PRO A 135 1.86 20.50 -9.84
CA PRO A 135 0.73 19.87 -9.15
C PRO A 135 0.61 18.40 -9.52
N CYS A 136 0.48 17.53 -8.51
CA CYS A 136 0.40 16.09 -8.73
C CYS A 136 -0.29 15.36 -7.56
N VAL A 137 -0.64 14.12 -7.81
CA VAL A 137 -0.98 13.15 -6.76
C VAL A 137 0.32 12.60 -6.17
N LEU A 138 0.38 12.52 -4.84
CA LEU A 138 1.56 12.10 -4.10
C LEU A 138 1.30 10.75 -3.42
N GLU A 139 2.25 9.84 -3.51
CA GLU A 139 2.27 8.55 -2.84
C GLU A 139 3.55 8.41 -2.00
N TRP A 140 3.40 8.00 -0.74
CA TRP A 140 4.51 7.78 0.18
C TRP A 140 4.87 6.30 0.26
N LYS A 141 6.13 5.96 0.07
CA LYS A 141 6.61 4.58 0.23
C LYS A 141 7.81 4.52 1.16
N THR A 142 7.78 3.62 2.13
CA THR A 142 8.97 3.24 2.91
C THR A 142 9.57 1.96 2.36
N SER A 143 10.89 1.92 2.19
CA SER A 143 11.58 0.75 1.63
C SER A 143 12.91 0.50 2.32
N SER A 144 13.33 -0.74 2.38
CA SER A 144 14.70 -1.12 2.79
C SER A 144 15.70 -1.08 1.63
N ALA A 145 15.22 -0.96 0.38
CA ALA A 145 16.02 -0.91 -0.83
C ALA A 145 15.61 0.27 -1.71
N ARG A 146 16.55 0.76 -2.50
CA ARG A 146 16.27 1.77 -3.53
C ARG A 146 15.31 1.20 -4.58
N TYR A 147 14.42 2.05 -5.07
CA TYR A 147 13.67 1.75 -6.27
C TYR A 147 14.51 2.04 -7.52
N PRO A 148 14.30 1.30 -8.62
CA PRO A 148 15.00 1.54 -9.87
C PRO A 148 14.62 2.92 -10.42
N GLU A 149 15.62 3.66 -10.90
CA GLU A 149 15.44 4.97 -11.53
C GLU A 149 15.39 4.87 -13.05
N GLU A 150 15.89 3.76 -13.59
CA GLU A 150 15.91 3.50 -15.02
C GLU A 150 14.98 2.32 -15.40
N PRO A 151 14.32 2.40 -16.54
CA PRO A 151 14.28 3.54 -17.45
C PRO A 151 13.50 4.72 -16.85
N ALA A 152 13.83 5.96 -17.23
CA ALA A 152 13.13 7.15 -16.78
C ALA A 152 11.62 7.02 -17.03
N GLY A 153 10.81 7.41 -16.02
CA GLY A 153 9.35 7.30 -16.11
C GLY A 153 8.78 5.89 -15.84
N ILE A 154 9.61 4.93 -15.41
CA ILE A 154 9.14 3.55 -15.09
C ILE A 154 7.99 3.55 -14.05
N SER A 155 7.91 4.56 -13.19
CA SER A 155 6.82 4.72 -12.23
C SER A 155 5.44 4.92 -12.86
N ALA A 156 5.35 5.30 -14.14
CA ALA A 156 4.09 5.30 -14.90
C ALA A 156 3.47 3.90 -15.05
N LEU A 157 4.25 2.84 -14.80
CA LEU A 157 3.78 1.45 -14.84
C LEU A 157 3.34 0.94 -13.45
N ASP A 158 3.48 1.76 -12.40
CA ASP A 158 2.97 1.38 -11.08
C ASP A 158 1.43 1.41 -11.07
N PRO A 159 0.75 0.26 -10.91
CA PRO A 159 -0.70 0.19 -11.00
C PRO A 159 -1.41 0.99 -9.89
N GLN A 160 -0.77 1.27 -8.77
CA GLN A 160 -1.33 2.12 -7.72
C GLN A 160 -1.36 3.58 -8.16
N LEU A 161 -0.29 4.07 -8.82
CA LEU A 161 -0.25 5.42 -9.37
C LEU A 161 -1.25 5.60 -10.52
N VAL A 162 -1.41 4.58 -11.37
CA VAL A 162 -2.44 4.56 -12.41
C VAL A 162 -3.84 4.61 -11.79
N CYS A 163 -4.09 3.81 -10.73
CA CYS A 163 -5.32 3.85 -9.95
C CYS A 163 -5.61 5.27 -9.42
N TYR A 164 -4.63 5.92 -8.83
CA TYR A 164 -4.79 7.26 -8.27
C TYR A 164 -5.11 8.30 -9.35
N SER A 165 -4.41 8.25 -10.48
CA SER A 165 -4.71 9.11 -11.63
C SER A 165 -6.13 8.85 -12.15
N TRP A 166 -6.53 7.59 -12.27
CA TRP A 166 -7.89 7.22 -12.69
C TRP A 166 -8.96 7.73 -11.72
N MET A 167 -8.72 7.65 -10.41
CA MET A 167 -9.69 8.09 -9.39
C MET A 167 -9.81 9.61 -9.30
N THR A 168 -8.70 10.33 -9.42
CA THR A 168 -8.64 11.79 -9.24
C THR A 168 -8.84 12.58 -10.53
N GLY A 169 -8.55 11.98 -11.69
CA GLY A 169 -8.48 12.67 -12.98
C GLY A 169 -7.20 13.51 -13.14
N ILE A 170 -6.24 13.44 -12.23
CA ILE A 170 -4.97 14.15 -12.30
C ILE A 170 -3.95 13.28 -13.02
N ASP A 171 -3.36 13.78 -14.10
CA ASP A 171 -2.41 13.03 -14.93
C ASP A 171 -1.04 12.90 -14.27
N GLU A 172 -0.58 13.96 -13.61
CA GLU A 172 0.71 13.98 -12.94
C GLU A 172 0.63 13.23 -11.59
N VAL A 173 1.53 12.27 -11.43
CA VAL A 173 1.67 11.47 -10.21
C VAL A 173 3.12 11.48 -9.75
N ALA A 174 3.32 11.42 -8.44
CA ALA A 174 4.66 11.32 -7.87
C ALA A 174 4.71 10.28 -6.75
N GLN A 175 5.77 9.49 -6.75
CA GLN A 175 6.08 8.54 -5.68
C GLN A 175 7.34 9.00 -4.97
N ILE A 176 7.22 9.22 -3.67
CA ILE A 176 8.32 9.58 -2.80
C ILE A 176 8.71 8.35 -1.98
N VAL A 177 9.93 7.85 -2.22
CA VAL A 177 10.41 6.61 -1.59
C VAL A 177 11.43 6.96 -0.50
N PHE A 178 11.06 6.65 0.71
CA PHE A 178 11.88 6.81 1.91
C PHE A 178 12.69 5.54 2.15
N VAL A 179 13.97 5.59 1.78
CA VAL A 179 14.84 4.40 1.77
C VAL A 179 15.58 4.27 3.09
N ARG A 180 15.22 3.25 3.87
CA ARG A 180 15.84 2.91 5.15
C ARG A 180 17.12 2.11 4.92
N LYS A 181 18.24 2.77 4.89
CA LYS A 181 19.61 2.22 4.80
C LYS A 181 20.46 2.76 5.93
N ARG A 182 21.74 2.34 5.97
CA ARG A 182 22.73 2.92 6.89
C ARG A 182 22.83 4.45 6.72
N LEU A 183 22.84 4.92 5.49
CA LEU A 183 22.64 6.32 5.12
C LEU A 183 21.26 6.41 4.49
N VAL A 184 20.34 7.07 5.18
CA VAL A 184 18.97 7.24 4.71
C VAL A 184 18.91 8.10 3.46
N GLU A 185 17.95 7.81 2.58
CA GLU A 185 17.82 8.50 1.29
C GLU A 185 16.34 8.72 0.98
N VAL A 186 16.03 9.82 0.31
CA VAL A 186 14.71 10.08 -0.24
C VAL A 186 14.83 10.10 -1.75
N GLN A 187 14.08 9.24 -2.44
CA GLN A 187 13.99 9.23 -3.91
C GLN A 187 12.67 9.87 -4.33
N TYR A 188 12.70 10.60 -5.42
CA TYR A 188 11.54 11.30 -5.98
C TYR A 188 11.31 10.84 -7.40
N PHE A 189 10.21 10.15 -7.63
CA PHE A 189 9.79 9.70 -8.96
C PHE A 189 8.58 10.51 -9.39
N ARG A 190 8.57 10.98 -10.62
CA ARG A 190 7.43 11.64 -11.24
C ARG A 190 7.11 10.94 -12.56
N ALA A 191 5.82 10.80 -12.83
CA ALA A 191 5.32 10.24 -14.07
C ALA A 191 4.02 10.90 -14.47
N THR A 192 3.74 10.90 -15.76
CA THR A 192 2.47 11.30 -16.35
C THR A 192 1.71 10.05 -16.75
N ILE A 193 0.49 9.89 -16.26
CA ILE A 193 -0.39 8.78 -16.61
C ILE A 193 -1.30 9.21 -17.76
N SER A 194 -1.22 8.48 -18.86
CA SER A 194 -2.04 8.77 -20.04
C SER A 194 -3.52 8.40 -19.84
N GLU A 195 -4.39 9.00 -20.63
CA GLU A 195 -5.80 8.63 -20.66
C GLU A 195 -6.00 7.16 -21.04
N GLN A 196 -5.17 6.64 -21.94
CA GLN A 196 -5.21 5.22 -22.32
C GLN A 196 -4.92 4.32 -21.12
N GLN A 197 -3.91 4.62 -20.31
CA GLN A 197 -3.60 3.82 -19.11
C GLN A 197 -4.76 3.86 -18.10
N ARG A 198 -5.42 5.00 -17.92
CA ARG A 198 -6.60 5.11 -17.05
C ARG A 198 -7.78 4.26 -17.56
N GLN A 199 -8.01 4.24 -18.87
CA GLN A 199 -9.07 3.43 -19.49
C GLN A 199 -8.77 1.93 -19.41
N GLU A 200 -7.52 1.53 -19.63
CA GLU A 200 -7.07 0.15 -19.48
C GLU A 200 -7.22 -0.31 -18.02
N PHE A 201 -6.86 0.54 -17.04
CA PHE A 201 -7.04 0.24 -15.62
C PHE A 201 -8.52 0.13 -15.24
N ALA A 202 -9.39 1.03 -15.72
CA ALA A 202 -10.82 0.95 -15.49
C ALA A 202 -11.39 -0.38 -16.01
N SER A 203 -11.00 -0.78 -17.23
CA SER A 203 -11.41 -2.05 -17.83
C SER A 203 -10.92 -3.26 -17.04
N LEU A 204 -9.68 -3.20 -16.52
CA LEU A 204 -9.11 -4.23 -15.66
C LEU A 204 -9.90 -4.38 -14.35
N VAL A 205 -10.28 -3.27 -13.73
CA VAL A 205 -11.09 -3.26 -12.49
C VAL A 205 -12.46 -3.89 -12.76
N ASP A 206 -13.18 -3.45 -13.83
CA ASP A 206 -14.50 -3.98 -14.17
C ASP A 206 -14.45 -5.48 -14.51
N ASP A 207 -13.43 -5.94 -15.23
CA ASP A 207 -13.26 -7.38 -15.51
C ASP A 207 -12.97 -8.18 -14.24
N THR A 208 -12.11 -7.63 -13.36
CA THR A 208 -11.79 -8.27 -12.08
C THR A 208 -13.02 -8.41 -11.20
N VAL A 209 -13.82 -7.36 -11.07
CA VAL A 209 -15.07 -7.39 -10.29
C VAL A 209 -16.05 -8.42 -10.85
N ARG A 210 -16.24 -8.48 -12.17
CA ARG A 210 -17.09 -9.51 -12.80
C ARG A 210 -16.63 -10.92 -12.49
N ARG A 211 -15.33 -11.19 -12.48
CA ARG A 211 -14.76 -12.50 -12.12
C ARG A 211 -14.98 -12.82 -10.64
N ILE A 212 -14.83 -11.85 -9.74
CA ILE A 212 -15.14 -12.03 -8.31
C ILE A 212 -16.62 -12.37 -8.13
N ASP A 213 -17.51 -11.59 -8.75
CA ASP A 213 -18.96 -11.76 -8.66
C ASP A 213 -19.42 -13.12 -9.26
N SER A 214 -18.71 -13.63 -10.27
CA SER A 214 -18.95 -14.97 -10.83
C SER A 214 -18.38 -16.14 -10.00
N GLY A 215 -17.70 -15.86 -8.90
CA GLY A 215 -17.11 -16.90 -8.05
C GLY A 215 -15.85 -17.56 -8.61
N TRP A 216 -15.12 -16.87 -9.49
CA TRP A 216 -13.92 -17.43 -10.10
C TRP A 216 -12.68 -17.25 -9.20
N PHE A 217 -12.29 -18.31 -8.46
CA PHE A 217 -11.21 -18.27 -7.46
C PHE A 217 -10.16 -19.36 -7.64
N LEU A 218 -9.74 -19.60 -8.87
CA LEU A 218 -8.65 -20.53 -9.15
C LEU A 218 -7.29 -19.97 -8.68
N PRO A 219 -6.36 -20.84 -8.26
CA PRO A 219 -5.02 -20.39 -7.89
C PRO A 219 -4.30 -19.80 -9.10
N HIS A 220 -3.48 -18.77 -8.88
CA HIS A 220 -2.69 -18.17 -9.95
C HIS A 220 -1.46 -19.03 -10.24
N ASN A 221 -1.52 -19.81 -11.31
CA ASN A 221 -0.47 -20.75 -11.72
C ASN A 221 0.33 -20.25 -12.95
N GLY A 222 0.13 -18.99 -13.36
CA GLY A 222 0.75 -18.44 -14.57
C GLY A 222 2.24 -18.15 -14.44
N ILE A 223 2.78 -18.15 -13.22
CA ILE A 223 4.20 -17.89 -12.96
C ILE A 223 4.89 -19.19 -12.56
N ARG A 224 5.99 -19.49 -13.24
CA ARG A 224 6.79 -20.70 -13.02
C ARG A 224 7.34 -20.76 -11.59
N PHE A 225 7.30 -21.95 -10.97
CA PHE A 225 7.99 -22.23 -9.70
C PHE A 225 9.52 -22.11 -9.92
N PRO A 226 10.29 -21.54 -8.98
CA PRO A 226 9.89 -21.03 -7.65
C PRO A 226 9.52 -19.53 -7.61
N GLN A 227 9.40 -18.86 -8.74
CA GLN A 227 9.08 -17.43 -8.83
C GLN A 227 7.60 -17.12 -8.63
N ASN A 228 6.75 -18.13 -8.53
CA ASN A 228 5.32 -17.93 -8.28
C ASN A 228 5.05 -17.41 -6.86
N PRO A 229 3.92 -16.71 -6.64
CA PRO A 229 3.62 -16.11 -5.35
C PRO A 229 3.33 -17.12 -4.23
N CYS A 230 3.22 -18.42 -4.53
CA CYS A 230 2.94 -19.45 -3.52
C CYS A 230 4.10 -19.65 -2.54
N THR A 231 5.34 -19.42 -2.98
CA THR A 231 6.55 -19.63 -2.14
C THR A 231 6.60 -18.73 -0.90
N THR A 232 5.93 -17.59 -0.93
CA THR A 232 5.88 -16.63 0.18
C THR A 232 4.43 -16.34 0.63
N CYS A 233 3.47 -17.15 0.16
CA CYS A 233 2.06 -16.94 0.44
C CYS A 233 1.71 -17.40 1.87
N PRO A 234 1.18 -16.53 2.73
CA PRO A 234 0.78 -16.93 4.08
C PRO A 234 -0.36 -17.96 4.09
N PHE A 235 -1.16 -18.02 3.02
CA PHE A 235 -2.30 -18.93 2.88
C PHE A 235 -1.92 -20.29 2.25
N VAL A 236 -0.63 -20.57 2.06
CA VAL A 236 -0.18 -21.80 1.37
C VAL A 236 -0.65 -23.06 2.09
N GLY A 237 -0.76 -23.05 3.42
CA GLY A 237 -1.28 -24.15 4.21
C GLY A 237 -2.71 -24.54 3.83
N LEU A 238 -3.58 -23.57 3.53
CA LEU A 238 -4.94 -23.82 3.05
C LEU A 238 -4.97 -24.46 1.65
N CYS A 239 -4.02 -24.08 0.80
CA CYS A 239 -3.94 -24.65 -0.56
C CYS A 239 -3.35 -26.07 -0.58
N LEU A 240 -2.53 -26.43 0.41
CA LEU A 240 -1.87 -27.72 0.55
C LEU A 240 -2.61 -28.67 1.49
N ASP A 241 -3.72 -28.21 2.08
CA ASP A 241 -4.49 -28.93 3.11
C ASP A 241 -3.61 -29.39 4.30
N LYS A 242 -2.75 -28.45 4.79
CA LYS A 242 -1.85 -28.68 5.92
C LYS A 242 -2.27 -27.88 7.14
N SER A 243 -2.95 -28.54 8.08
CA SER A 243 -3.49 -27.92 9.30
C SER A 243 -2.42 -27.28 10.17
N ASP A 244 -1.25 -27.89 10.31
CA ASP A 244 -0.10 -27.37 11.06
C ASP A 244 0.37 -26.00 10.57
N LEU A 245 0.46 -25.83 9.25
CA LEU A 245 0.80 -24.54 8.64
C LEU A 245 -0.31 -23.50 8.82
N VAL A 246 -1.57 -23.92 8.72
CA VAL A 246 -2.72 -23.03 8.94
C VAL A 246 -2.75 -22.54 10.38
N GLU A 247 -2.65 -23.47 11.35
CA GLU A 247 -2.68 -23.14 12.78
C GLU A 247 -1.51 -22.25 13.21
N THR A 248 -0.34 -22.42 12.59
CA THR A 248 0.83 -21.58 12.89
C THR A 248 0.69 -20.18 12.35
N ALA A 249 0.25 -20.02 11.09
CA ALA A 249 0.35 -18.77 10.36
C ALA A 249 -0.95 -17.93 10.35
N LEU A 250 -2.10 -18.57 10.53
CA LEU A 250 -3.40 -17.95 10.24
C LEU A 250 -4.35 -17.97 11.44
N VAL A 251 -5.21 -16.97 11.49
CA VAL A 251 -6.38 -16.90 12.36
C VAL A 251 -7.61 -16.67 11.50
N ARG A 252 -8.72 -17.29 11.84
CA ARG A 252 -10.01 -17.03 11.18
C ARG A 252 -10.83 -16.06 12.02
N LYS A 253 -11.19 -14.92 11.45
CA LYS A 253 -12.13 -13.99 12.08
C LYS A 253 -13.54 -14.33 11.60
N PRO A 254 -14.46 -14.75 12.49
CA PRO A 254 -15.83 -15.05 12.09
C PRO A 254 -16.58 -13.76 11.74
N GLY A 255 -17.16 -13.72 10.55
CA GLY A 255 -18.27 -12.81 10.20
C GLY A 255 -17.94 -11.32 10.14
N VAL A 256 -16.68 -10.95 10.06
CA VAL A 256 -16.32 -9.56 9.77
C VAL A 256 -16.48 -9.37 8.27
N ASP A 257 -17.38 -8.45 7.90
CA ASP A 257 -17.33 -7.84 6.58
C ASP A 257 -15.96 -7.15 6.47
N LEU A 258 -14.99 -7.83 5.87
CA LEU A 258 -13.62 -7.33 5.65
C LEU A 258 -13.63 -6.25 4.55
N GLY A 259 -14.73 -5.49 4.49
CA GLY A 259 -14.81 -4.24 3.79
C GLY A 259 -13.77 -3.30 4.38
N LEU A 260 -13.24 -2.45 3.55
CA LEU A 260 -12.44 -1.24 3.67
C LEU A 260 -11.88 -0.81 5.05
N PHE A 261 -12.54 -1.17 6.16
CA PHE A 261 -12.23 -0.63 7.49
C PHE A 261 -11.06 -1.29 8.21
N ASP A 262 -10.71 -2.56 7.90
CA ASP A 262 -9.55 -3.22 8.53
C ASP A 262 -8.20 -2.72 7.97
N GLU A 263 -8.21 -2.12 6.78
CA GLU A 263 -7.02 -1.46 6.21
C GLU A 263 -6.89 0.01 6.66
N LEU A 264 -7.97 0.55 7.26
CA LEU A 264 -8.14 1.95 7.66
C LEU A 264 -8.27 2.16 9.17
N SER A 265 -8.05 1.14 9.99
CA SER A 265 -7.92 1.37 11.44
C SER A 265 -6.65 2.19 11.70
N PHE A 266 -6.86 3.48 11.57
CA PHE A 266 -5.93 4.56 11.89
C PHE A 266 -5.72 4.68 13.38
#